data_187dc7fdcee7191990d790fd41dcf3e8
#
_entry.id   187dc7fdcee7191990d790fd41dcf3e8
#
_cell.length_a   1.000
_cell.length_b   1.000
_cell.length_c   1.000
_cell.angle_alpha   90.00
_cell.angle_beta   90.00
_cell.angle_gamma   90.00
#
_symmetry.space_group_name_H-M   'P 1'
#
loop_
_entity.id
_entity.type
_entity.pdbx_description
1 polymer ?
#
loop_
_entity_poly.entity_id
_entity_poly.type
_entity_poly.pdbx_seq_one_letter_code
_entity_poly.pdbx_strand_id
1 'polypeptide(L)'
;MADKTTEIREQDRPFGERTKEGSERVLRETLETAEALLQVLRREKEALENMESDEIMALLPHKESLARRMSAMVERLDRDVPSFRHDSTPVSMALRERLTEIRLIHEYTRTFVEGLTNFWRDFAKIFAPPGYGPPASGNAAAASYLKGLSISKEA
;
A
#
# COMPACT_ATOMS: atom_id res chain seq x y z
N MET A 1 33.92 32.83 32.92
CA MET A 1 33.71 31.46 33.41
C MET A 1 32.71 30.81 32.47
N ALA A 2 33.22 30.00 31.61
CA ALA A 2 32.39 29.33 30.59
C ALA A 2 31.71 28.11 31.20
N ASP A 3 30.41 28.09 31.06
CA ASP A 3 29.53 27.01 31.48
C ASP A 3 29.71 25.81 30.52
N LYS A 4 30.45 24.81 30.99
CA LYS A 4 30.60 23.50 30.33
C LYS A 4 29.57 22.55 30.92
N THR A 5 28.32 22.69 30.55
CA THR A 5 27.32 21.76 31.02
C THR A 5 26.57 21.16 29.84
N THR A 6 26.85 19.89 29.67
CA THR A 6 25.95 18.86 29.17
C THR A 6 25.84 18.66 27.63
N GLU A 7 26.95 18.33 26.99
CA GLU A 7 26.91 17.32 25.94
C GLU A 7 26.95 15.95 26.61
N ILE A 8 25.79 15.45 27.03
CA ILE A 8 25.64 14.03 27.37
C ILE A 8 25.73 13.28 26.05
N ARG A 9 26.89 12.65 25.86
CA ARG A 9 27.23 11.87 24.69
C ARG A 9 26.17 10.78 24.50
N GLU A 10 25.47 10.80 23.35
CA GLU A 10 24.65 9.71 22.85
C GLU A 10 25.39 8.34 22.76
N GLN A 11 26.69 8.37 22.98
CA GLN A 11 27.56 7.19 22.92
C GLN A 11 27.52 6.27 24.15
N ASP A 12 26.97 6.72 25.28
CA ASP A 12 26.97 5.95 26.54
C ASP A 12 25.69 5.15 26.82
N ARG A 13 24.73 5.14 25.86
CA ARG A 13 23.54 4.28 26.02
C ARG A 13 23.90 2.83 25.73
N PRO A 14 23.44 1.87 26.58
CA PRO A 14 23.71 0.46 26.39
C PRO A 14 23.20 -0.01 25.03
N PHE A 15 23.96 -0.89 24.38
CA PHE A 15 23.73 -1.37 23.03
C PHE A 15 22.28 -1.92 22.81
N GLY A 16 21.70 -2.52 23.86
CA GLY A 16 20.31 -3.02 23.85
C GLY A 16 19.22 -1.94 23.80
N GLU A 17 19.48 -0.72 24.28
CA GLU A 17 18.51 0.38 24.21
C GLU A 17 18.52 1.04 22.82
N ARG A 18 19.67 1.18 22.19
CA ARG A 18 19.78 1.70 20.80
C ARG A 18 19.07 0.81 19.80
N THR A 19 19.13 -0.51 19.97
CA THR A 19 18.43 -1.46 19.10
C THR A 19 16.91 -1.38 19.29
N LYS A 20 16.42 -1.19 20.50
CA LYS A 20 14.98 -1.03 20.79
C LYS A 20 14.42 0.28 20.22
N GLU A 21 15.11 1.40 20.44
CA GLU A 21 14.71 2.71 19.90
C GLU A 21 14.70 2.69 18.35
N GLY A 22 15.69 2.04 17.74
CA GLY A 22 15.76 1.86 16.29
C GLY A 22 14.58 1.04 15.75
N SER A 23 14.26 -0.06 16.42
CA SER A 23 13.13 -0.94 16.05
C SER A 23 11.79 -0.21 16.20
N GLU A 24 11.58 0.50 17.29
CA GLU A 24 10.36 1.26 17.53
C GLU A 24 10.17 2.39 16.50
N ARG A 25 11.24 3.04 16.12
CA ARG A 25 11.22 4.06 15.06
C ARG A 25 10.80 3.47 13.73
N VAL A 26 11.37 2.33 13.32
CA VAL A 26 10.99 1.65 12.06
C VAL A 26 9.52 1.25 12.08
N LEU A 27 9.01 0.72 13.19
CA LEU A 27 7.61 0.39 13.36
C LEU A 27 6.69 1.59 13.20
N ARG A 28 7.01 2.72 13.81
CA ARG A 28 6.23 3.97 13.70
C ARG A 28 6.24 4.53 12.28
N GLU A 29 7.41 4.63 11.64
CA GLU A 29 7.54 5.10 10.26
C GLU A 29 6.73 4.20 9.29
N THR A 30 6.72 2.89 9.54
CA THR A 30 5.94 1.93 8.76
C THR A 30 4.45 2.12 8.99
N LEU A 31 4.01 2.32 10.24
CA LEU A 31 2.61 2.57 10.57
C LEU A 31 2.10 3.86 9.91
N GLU A 32 2.85 4.95 9.98
CA GLU A 32 2.49 6.21 9.31
C GLU A 32 2.35 6.03 7.79
N THR A 33 3.24 5.27 7.17
CA THR A 33 3.17 4.97 5.75
C THR A 33 1.95 4.11 5.41
N ALA A 34 1.63 3.13 6.26
CA ALA A 34 0.44 2.29 6.12
C ALA A 34 -0.85 3.10 6.25
N GLU A 35 -0.92 4.02 7.19
CA GLU A 35 -2.08 4.92 7.37
C GLU A 35 -2.28 5.84 6.16
N ALA A 36 -1.19 6.42 5.63
CA ALA A 36 -1.26 7.25 4.44
C ALA A 36 -1.75 6.46 3.21
N LEU A 37 -1.23 5.25 3.02
CA LEU A 37 -1.67 4.36 1.93
C LEU A 37 -3.15 3.98 2.09
N LEU A 38 -3.57 3.65 3.31
CA LEU A 38 -4.94 3.28 3.62
C LEU A 38 -5.93 4.41 3.28
N GLN A 39 -5.60 5.66 3.58
CA GLN A 39 -6.43 6.81 3.20
C GLN A 39 -6.61 6.92 1.68
N VAL A 40 -5.54 6.74 0.92
CA VAL A 40 -5.62 6.77 -0.56
C VAL A 40 -6.46 5.61 -1.09
N LEU A 41 -6.28 4.41 -0.55
CA LEU A 41 -7.06 3.23 -0.96
C LEU A 41 -8.55 3.36 -0.65
N ARG A 42 -8.91 3.98 0.47
CA ARG A 42 -10.32 4.26 0.81
C ARG A 42 -10.95 5.25 -0.17
N ARG A 43 -10.23 6.32 -0.54
CA ARG A 43 -10.69 7.28 -1.55
C ARG A 43 -10.81 6.64 -2.93
N GLU A 44 -9.84 5.81 -3.31
CA GLU A 44 -9.92 5.06 -4.58
C GLU A 44 -11.13 4.13 -4.62
N LYS A 45 -11.39 3.41 -3.52
CA LYS A 45 -12.58 2.55 -3.39
C LYS A 45 -13.86 3.35 -3.59
N GLU A 46 -14.00 4.49 -2.91
CA GLU A 46 -15.16 5.38 -3.02
C GLU A 46 -15.32 5.92 -4.46
N ALA A 47 -14.23 6.38 -5.06
CA ALA A 47 -14.24 6.87 -6.45
C ALA A 47 -14.61 5.76 -7.45
N LEU A 48 -14.17 4.52 -7.22
CA LEU A 48 -14.57 3.36 -8.04
C LEU A 48 -16.06 3.04 -7.89
N GLU A 49 -16.60 3.04 -6.68
CA GLU A 49 -18.02 2.80 -6.41
C GLU A 49 -18.91 3.87 -7.06
N ASN A 50 -18.44 5.12 -7.10
CA ASN A 50 -19.12 6.25 -7.73
C ASN A 50 -18.81 6.41 -9.23
N MET A 51 -17.95 5.57 -9.82
CA MET A 51 -17.50 5.68 -11.22
C MET A 51 -16.81 7.02 -11.55
N GLU A 52 -16.09 7.60 -10.60
CA GLU A 52 -15.38 8.88 -10.73
C GLU A 52 -13.99 8.67 -11.35
N SER A 53 -13.95 8.49 -12.66
CA SER A 53 -12.72 8.15 -13.40
C SER A 53 -11.59 9.17 -13.22
N ASP A 54 -11.90 10.46 -13.17
CA ASP A 54 -10.92 11.53 -13.03
C ASP A 54 -10.25 11.49 -11.64
N GLU A 55 -11.01 11.21 -10.59
CA GLU A 55 -10.49 11.04 -9.23
C GLU A 55 -9.58 9.79 -9.15
N ILE A 56 -10.00 8.68 -9.75
CA ILE A 56 -9.19 7.44 -9.80
C ILE A 56 -7.83 7.73 -10.47
N MET A 57 -7.84 8.41 -11.60
CA MET A 57 -6.61 8.77 -12.32
C MET A 57 -5.73 9.74 -11.54
N ALA A 58 -6.33 10.68 -10.81
CA ALA A 58 -5.60 11.63 -9.97
C ALA A 58 -4.93 10.95 -8.75
N LEU A 59 -5.55 9.91 -8.18
CA LEU A 59 -5.01 9.17 -7.04
C LEU A 59 -3.88 8.21 -7.42
N LEU A 60 -3.82 7.75 -8.67
CA LEU A 60 -2.91 6.68 -9.11
C LEU A 60 -1.42 6.96 -8.84
N PRO A 61 -0.83 8.12 -9.20
CA PRO A 61 0.58 8.40 -8.94
C PRO A 61 0.92 8.38 -7.45
N HIS A 62 0.02 8.92 -6.63
CA HIS A 62 0.21 8.95 -5.18
C HIS A 62 0.14 7.56 -4.56
N LYS A 63 -0.84 6.76 -4.98
CA LYS A 63 -0.97 5.36 -4.58
C LYS A 63 0.28 4.55 -4.93
N GLU A 64 0.78 4.66 -6.16
CA GLU A 64 1.99 3.95 -6.59
C GLU A 64 3.22 4.33 -5.77
N SER A 65 3.38 5.61 -5.47
CA SER A 65 4.48 6.10 -4.63
C SER A 65 4.41 5.51 -3.22
N LEU A 66 3.24 5.56 -2.59
CA LEU A 66 3.02 5.02 -1.25
C LEU A 66 3.15 3.49 -1.21
N ALA A 67 2.67 2.78 -2.24
CA ALA A 67 2.79 1.33 -2.34
C ALA A 67 4.26 0.89 -2.44
N ARG A 68 5.07 1.58 -3.26
CA ARG A 68 6.52 1.32 -3.33
C ARG A 68 7.22 1.59 -2.00
N ARG A 69 6.89 2.71 -1.36
CA ARG A 69 7.43 3.03 -0.03
C ARG A 69 7.03 1.99 1.00
N MET A 70 5.78 1.55 0.98
CA MET A 70 5.27 0.52 1.91
C MET A 70 6.00 -0.82 1.73
N SER A 71 6.22 -1.27 0.49
CA SER A 71 7.00 -2.48 0.21
C SER A 71 8.41 -2.40 0.79
N ALA A 72 9.12 -1.30 0.54
CA ALA A 72 10.46 -1.09 1.10
C ALA A 72 10.47 -1.06 2.64
N MET A 73 9.42 -0.47 3.26
CA MET A 73 9.29 -0.43 4.71
C MET A 73 9.00 -1.80 5.31
N VAL A 74 8.17 -2.62 4.67
CA VAL A 74 7.90 -4.00 5.12
C VAL A 74 9.15 -4.86 5.02
N GLU A 75 9.90 -4.79 3.92
CA GLU A 75 11.18 -5.50 3.77
C GLU A 75 12.19 -5.09 4.84
N ARG A 76 12.27 -3.80 5.15
CA ARG A 76 13.12 -3.29 6.23
C ARG A 76 12.65 -3.81 7.59
N LEU A 77 11.34 -3.81 7.82
CA LEU A 77 10.74 -4.30 9.06
C LEU A 77 11.01 -5.78 9.28
N ASP A 78 10.85 -6.62 8.26
CA ASP A 78 11.14 -8.06 8.32
C ASP A 78 12.61 -8.34 8.62
N ARG A 79 13.52 -7.46 8.20
CA ARG A 79 14.97 -7.57 8.46
C ARG A 79 15.35 -7.07 9.85
N ASP A 80 14.88 -5.88 10.22
CA ASP A 80 15.34 -5.16 11.40
C ASP A 80 14.53 -5.51 12.67
N VAL A 81 13.27 -5.96 12.50
CA VAL A 81 12.34 -6.28 13.59
C VAL A 81 11.55 -7.56 13.26
N PRO A 82 12.22 -8.71 13.10
CA PRO A 82 11.55 -9.95 12.67
C PRO A 82 10.45 -10.42 13.63
N SER A 83 10.52 -9.99 14.90
CA SER A 83 9.52 -10.32 15.92
C SER A 83 8.21 -9.54 15.79
N PHE A 84 8.11 -8.50 14.95
CA PHE A 84 6.93 -7.61 14.89
C PHE A 84 5.61 -8.36 14.62
N ARG A 85 5.69 -9.49 13.92
CA ARG A 85 4.52 -10.32 13.59
C ARG A 85 3.89 -10.98 14.83
N HIS A 86 4.67 -11.18 15.87
CA HIS A 86 4.27 -11.85 17.13
C HIS A 86 4.32 -10.91 18.33
N ASP A 87 4.83 -9.70 18.13
CA ASP A 87 4.97 -8.70 19.18
C ASP A 87 3.58 -8.14 19.56
N SER A 88 3.34 -8.01 20.86
CA SER A 88 2.08 -7.51 21.44
C SER A 88 2.14 -6.03 21.81
N THR A 89 3.15 -5.30 21.35
CA THR A 89 3.18 -3.84 21.56
C THR A 89 2.02 -3.16 20.82
N PRO A 90 1.47 -2.07 21.36
CA PRO A 90 0.36 -1.35 20.72
C PRO A 90 0.67 -0.93 19.28
N VAL A 91 1.92 -0.53 19.00
CA VAL A 91 2.35 -0.12 17.66
C VAL A 91 2.37 -1.31 16.69
N SER A 92 2.90 -2.46 17.10
CA SER A 92 2.92 -3.68 16.29
C SER A 92 1.51 -4.21 16.03
N MET A 93 0.62 -4.12 17.02
CA MET A 93 -0.78 -4.52 16.87
C MET A 93 -1.50 -3.58 15.87
N ALA A 94 -1.36 -2.27 16.04
CA ALA A 94 -1.93 -1.29 15.13
C ALA A 94 -1.41 -1.48 13.69
N LEU A 95 -0.11 -1.69 13.51
CA LEU A 95 0.46 -1.93 12.19
C LEU A 95 -0.14 -3.17 11.52
N ARG A 96 -0.25 -4.30 12.23
CA ARG A 96 -0.85 -5.52 11.67
C ARG A 96 -2.32 -5.30 11.28
N GLU A 97 -3.06 -4.55 12.07
CA GLU A 97 -4.44 -4.17 11.76
C GLU A 97 -4.52 -3.36 10.46
N ARG A 98 -3.67 -2.33 10.32
CA ARG A 98 -3.62 -1.50 9.10
C ARG A 98 -3.19 -2.30 7.86
N LEU A 99 -2.21 -3.19 7.99
CA LEU A 99 -1.80 -4.08 6.90
C LEU A 99 -2.91 -5.02 6.47
N THR A 100 -3.69 -5.54 7.43
CA THR A 100 -4.85 -6.37 7.14
C THR A 100 -5.94 -5.58 6.41
N GLU A 101 -6.23 -4.37 6.85
CA GLU A 101 -7.21 -3.49 6.22
C GLU A 101 -6.80 -3.10 4.79
N ILE A 102 -5.52 -2.75 4.58
CA ILE A 102 -4.96 -2.48 3.25
C ILE A 102 -5.20 -3.67 2.32
N ARG A 103 -4.90 -4.90 2.78
CA ARG A 103 -5.11 -6.11 1.99
C ARG A 103 -6.59 -6.30 1.64
N LEU A 104 -7.49 -6.13 2.59
CA LEU A 104 -8.92 -6.30 2.36
C LEU A 104 -9.48 -5.29 1.35
N ILE A 105 -9.10 -4.01 1.46
CA ILE A 105 -9.54 -2.98 0.51
C ILE A 105 -8.97 -3.27 -0.88
N HIS A 106 -7.70 -3.63 -0.96
CA HIS A 106 -7.05 -3.96 -2.23
C HIS A 106 -7.74 -5.16 -2.91
N GLU A 107 -8.07 -6.20 -2.17
CA GLU A 107 -8.75 -7.39 -2.68
C GLU A 107 -10.18 -7.06 -3.15
N TYR A 108 -10.90 -6.25 -2.38
CA TYR A 108 -12.21 -5.73 -2.78
C TYR A 108 -12.12 -4.94 -4.09
N THR A 109 -11.24 -3.96 -4.17
CA THR A 109 -11.04 -3.11 -5.35
C THR A 109 -10.69 -3.93 -6.58
N ARG A 110 -9.81 -4.90 -6.45
CA ARG A 110 -9.45 -5.84 -7.52
C ARG A 110 -10.66 -6.61 -8.03
N THR A 111 -11.43 -7.22 -7.14
CA THR A 111 -12.62 -8.00 -7.50
C THR A 111 -13.67 -7.13 -8.16
N PHE A 112 -13.86 -5.89 -7.68
CA PHE A 112 -14.79 -4.93 -8.27
C PHE A 112 -14.39 -4.57 -9.72
N VAL A 113 -13.12 -4.23 -9.95
CA VAL A 113 -12.61 -3.89 -11.30
C VAL A 113 -12.69 -5.08 -12.25
N GLU A 114 -12.34 -6.28 -11.79
CA GLU A 114 -12.48 -7.51 -12.57
C GLU A 114 -13.94 -7.78 -12.96
N GLY A 115 -14.86 -7.63 -12.03
CA GLY A 115 -16.31 -7.76 -12.26
C GLY A 115 -16.84 -6.76 -13.28
N LEU A 116 -16.46 -5.50 -13.13
CA LEU A 116 -16.83 -4.43 -14.06
C LEU A 116 -16.27 -4.67 -15.47
N THR A 117 -15.02 -5.10 -15.58
CA THR A 117 -14.37 -5.41 -16.86
C THR A 117 -15.07 -6.57 -17.56
N ASN A 118 -15.46 -7.61 -16.82
CA ASN A 118 -16.19 -8.76 -17.36
C ASN A 118 -17.59 -8.33 -17.82
N PHE A 119 -18.30 -7.54 -17.02
CA PHE A 119 -19.60 -6.98 -17.41
C PHE A 119 -19.52 -6.23 -18.73
N TRP A 120 -18.60 -5.29 -18.88
CA TRP A 120 -18.46 -4.51 -20.12
C TRP A 120 -18.04 -5.36 -21.31
N ARG A 121 -17.23 -6.36 -21.10
CA ARG A 121 -16.85 -7.33 -22.15
C ARG A 121 -18.06 -8.10 -22.65
N ASP A 122 -18.90 -8.59 -21.77
CA ASP A 122 -20.08 -9.37 -22.12
C ASP A 122 -21.17 -8.48 -22.72
N PHE A 123 -21.35 -7.27 -22.21
CA PHE A 123 -22.21 -6.26 -22.78
C PHE A 123 -21.80 -5.92 -24.22
N ALA A 124 -20.51 -5.70 -24.47
CA ALA A 124 -20.00 -5.42 -25.81
C ALA A 124 -20.26 -6.56 -26.79
N LYS A 125 -20.22 -7.83 -26.37
CA LYS A 125 -20.55 -8.97 -27.21
C LYS A 125 -22.02 -8.99 -27.68
N ILE A 126 -22.93 -8.49 -26.83
CA ILE A 126 -24.37 -8.44 -27.15
C ILE A 126 -24.66 -7.37 -28.21
N PHE A 127 -23.94 -6.21 -28.14
CA PHE A 127 -24.20 -5.06 -28.99
C PHE A 127 -23.21 -4.88 -30.14
N ALA A 128 -22.14 -5.66 -30.19
CA ALA A 128 -21.19 -5.61 -31.30
C ALA A 128 -21.78 -6.28 -32.54
N PRO A 129 -21.74 -5.62 -33.72
CA PRO A 129 -22.12 -6.28 -34.98
C PRO A 129 -21.24 -7.51 -35.18
N PRO A 130 -21.78 -8.59 -35.80
CA PRO A 130 -20.99 -9.75 -36.12
C PRO A 130 -19.79 -9.35 -37.02
N GLY A 131 -18.58 -9.58 -36.52
CA GLY A 131 -17.32 -9.20 -37.21
C GLY A 131 -16.54 -8.04 -36.55
N TYR A 132 -17.07 -7.38 -35.55
CA TYR A 132 -16.34 -6.36 -34.76
C TYR A 132 -15.71 -7.02 -33.55
N GLY A 133 -14.54 -7.63 -33.74
CA GLY A 133 -13.69 -8.01 -32.61
C GLY A 133 -13.10 -6.73 -31.96
N PRO A 134 -12.94 -6.68 -30.63
CA PRO A 134 -12.24 -5.55 -30.01
C PRO A 134 -10.86 -5.41 -30.66
N PRO A 135 -10.45 -4.19 -31.04
CA PRO A 135 -9.11 -4.00 -31.55
C PRO A 135 -8.13 -4.47 -30.49
N ALA A 136 -7.12 -5.22 -30.90
CA ALA A 136 -6.10 -5.82 -30.03
C ALA A 136 -5.34 -4.80 -29.15
N SER A 137 -5.53 -3.50 -29.38
CA SER A 137 -4.94 -2.37 -28.65
C SER A 137 -5.72 -1.93 -27.41
N GLY A 138 -6.98 -2.36 -27.22
CA GLY A 138 -7.79 -1.95 -26.04
C GLY A 138 -7.34 -2.56 -24.71
N ASN A 139 -6.52 -3.61 -24.74
CA ASN A 139 -6.04 -4.27 -23.54
C ASN A 139 -4.84 -3.59 -22.87
N ALA A 140 -4.17 -2.63 -23.51
CA ALA A 140 -2.96 -2.02 -22.97
C ALA A 140 -3.26 -1.11 -21.76
N ALA A 141 -4.35 -0.35 -21.80
CA ALA A 141 -4.70 0.55 -20.70
C ALA A 141 -5.26 -0.20 -19.49
N ALA A 142 -6.15 -1.19 -19.70
CA ALA A 142 -6.68 -2.03 -18.63
C ALA A 142 -5.59 -2.95 -18.03
N ALA A 143 -4.69 -3.49 -18.87
CA ALA A 143 -3.56 -4.29 -18.43
C ALA A 143 -2.52 -3.45 -17.68
N SER A 144 -2.34 -2.17 -18.03
CA SER A 144 -1.46 -1.25 -17.31
C SER A 144 -2.03 -0.89 -15.93
N TYR A 145 -3.34 -0.69 -15.84
CA TYR A 145 -4.02 -0.46 -14.56
C TYR A 145 -3.90 -1.68 -13.63
N LEU A 146 -4.08 -2.89 -14.17
CA LEU A 146 -3.94 -4.14 -13.42
C LEU A 146 -2.48 -4.46 -13.02
N LYS A 147 -1.49 -4.06 -13.83
CA LYS A 147 -0.06 -4.19 -13.48
C LYS A 147 0.35 -3.31 -12.30
N GLY A 148 -0.22 -2.11 -12.19
CA GLY A 148 -0.01 -1.24 -11.03
C GLY A 148 -0.63 -1.77 -9.73
N LEU A 149 -1.59 -2.71 -9.83
CA LEU A 149 -2.25 -3.37 -8.69
C LEU A 149 -1.58 -4.67 -8.25
N SER A 150 -0.65 -5.21 -9.06
CA SER A 150 0.08 -6.43 -8.74
C SER A 150 1.25 -6.12 -7.80
N ILE A 151 0.98 -6.02 -6.52
CA ILE A 151 2.00 -6.28 -5.50
C ILE A 151 2.30 -7.78 -5.62
N SER A 152 3.53 -8.09 -6.04
CA SER A 152 4.04 -9.43 -6.30
C SER A 152 3.49 -10.49 -5.35
N LYS A 153 2.92 -11.50 -5.97
CA LYS A 153 2.61 -12.77 -5.34
C LYS A 153 3.91 -13.60 -5.38
N GLU A 154 4.84 -13.30 -4.47
CA GLU A 154 5.94 -14.20 -4.13
C GLU A 154 6.30 -14.00 -2.65
N ALA A 155 5.73 -14.81 -1.84
CA ALA A 155 6.35 -15.41 -0.64
C ALA A 155 5.39 -16.46 -0.09
#